data_dd78874d7fa4f5b3af9a65628eb3af2b
#
_entry.id   dd78874d7fa4f5b3af9a65628eb3af2b
#
_cell.length_a   1.000
_cell.length_b   1.000
_cell.length_c   1.000
_cell.angle_alpha   90.00
_cell.angle_beta   90.00
_cell.angle_gamma   90.00
#
_symmetry.space_group_name_H-M   'P 1'
#
loop_
_entity.id
_entity.type
_entity.pdbx_description
1 polymer ?
#
loop_
_entity_poly.entity_id
_entity_poly.type
_entity_poly.pdbx_seq_one_letter_code
_entity_poly.pdbx_strand_id
1 'polypeptide(L)'
;MFRGSFEHTLDGKGRLSIPVKFREVLFGKSDERIVITNFVVDGMKCLDVYPLDEWSRLEEEIRRKPKFDRKMLMFQNYYLGGASECVVDKQGRILIPPLLRKYAELKRDVVLVSALEKFRVWDL
;
A
#
# COMPACT_ATOMS: atom_id res chain seq x y z
N MET A 1 -7.88 6.59 -10.67
CA MET A 1 -7.67 5.18 -10.27
C MET A 1 -6.40 4.64 -10.89
N PHE A 2 -5.76 3.71 -10.22
CA PHE A 2 -4.56 3.07 -10.74
C PHE A 2 -4.91 2.05 -11.81
N ARG A 3 -4.04 1.88 -12.79
CA ARG A 3 -4.22 0.90 -13.88
C ARG A 3 -2.88 0.30 -14.26
N GLY A 4 -2.90 -0.98 -14.63
CA GLY A 4 -1.75 -1.69 -15.15
C GLY A 4 -0.89 -2.38 -14.10
N SER A 5 0.16 -3.01 -14.58
CA SER A 5 1.15 -3.70 -13.76
C SER A 5 2.54 -3.26 -14.22
N PHE A 6 3.45 -3.08 -13.26
CA PHE A 6 4.80 -2.57 -13.55
C PHE A 6 5.83 -3.31 -12.71
N GLU A 7 6.92 -3.74 -13.35
CA GLU A 7 8.04 -4.33 -12.64
C GLU A 7 9.03 -3.22 -12.28
N HIS A 8 9.45 -3.20 -11.03
CA HIS A 8 10.42 -2.24 -10.50
C HIS A 8 11.37 -2.95 -9.54
N THR A 9 12.34 -2.20 -9.04
CA THR A 9 13.31 -2.74 -8.08
C THR A 9 13.34 -1.87 -6.82
N LEU A 10 13.61 -2.52 -5.70
CA LEU A 10 13.93 -1.81 -4.45
C LEU A 10 15.43 -1.48 -4.46
N ASP A 11 15.79 -0.30 -3.97
CA ASP A 11 17.19 0.01 -3.76
C ASP A 11 17.69 -0.63 -2.46
N GLY A 12 18.99 -0.49 -2.17
CA GLY A 12 19.60 -1.09 -0.98
C GLY A 12 19.05 -0.59 0.34
N LYS A 13 18.33 0.53 0.34
CA LYS A 13 17.70 1.10 1.54
C LYS A 13 16.21 0.75 1.64
N GLY A 14 15.68 0.01 0.68
CA GLY A 14 14.27 -0.36 0.65
C GLY A 14 13.35 0.70 0.08
N ARG A 15 13.89 1.61 -0.74
CA ARG A 15 13.09 2.61 -1.43
C ARG A 15 12.63 2.07 -2.77
N LEU A 16 11.38 2.36 -3.09
CA LEU A 16 10.71 1.92 -4.30
C LEU A 16 10.31 3.15 -5.12
N SER A 17 10.79 3.21 -6.37
CA SER A 17 10.31 4.23 -7.30
C SER A 17 8.92 3.87 -7.75
N ILE A 18 8.01 4.84 -7.66
CA ILE A 18 6.63 4.64 -8.09
C ILE A 18 6.55 4.89 -9.60
N PRO A 19 5.90 4.00 -10.37
CA PRO A 19 5.72 4.21 -11.81
C PRO A 19 5.10 5.57 -12.12
N VAL A 20 5.51 6.19 -13.21
CA VAL A 20 5.01 7.52 -13.61
C VAL A 20 3.49 7.55 -13.65
N LYS A 21 2.87 6.51 -14.19
CA LYS A 21 1.41 6.42 -14.28
C LYS A 21 0.75 6.41 -12.90
N PHE A 22 1.36 5.76 -11.92
CA PHE A 22 0.84 5.75 -10.55
C PHE A 22 1.12 7.09 -9.87
N ARG A 23 2.25 7.72 -10.17
CA ARG A 23 2.57 9.06 -9.63
C ARG A 23 1.56 10.10 -10.10
N GLU A 24 1.08 10.00 -11.33
CA GLU A 24 0.06 10.90 -11.85
C GLU A 24 -1.22 10.84 -11.01
N VAL A 25 -1.60 9.63 -10.57
CA VAL A 25 -2.77 9.46 -9.70
C VAL A 25 -2.50 10.08 -8.32
N LEU A 26 -1.30 9.86 -7.76
CA LEU A 26 -0.94 10.39 -6.44
C LEU A 26 -0.79 11.91 -6.45
N PHE A 27 -0.12 12.46 -7.46
CA PHE A 27 0.14 13.91 -7.54
C PHE A 27 -1.08 14.72 -7.98
N GLY A 28 -2.09 14.06 -8.57
CA GLY A 28 -3.37 14.68 -8.83
C GLY A 28 -4.17 14.94 -7.57
N LYS A 29 -3.67 14.47 -6.41
CA LYS A 29 -4.30 14.66 -5.11
C LYS A 29 -3.58 15.78 -4.37
N SER A 30 -4.26 16.38 -3.42
CA SER A 30 -3.71 17.52 -2.65
C SER A 30 -2.68 17.12 -1.61
N ASP A 31 -2.48 15.83 -1.38
CA ASP A 31 -1.64 15.32 -0.32
C ASP A 31 -0.70 14.24 -0.87
N GLU A 32 0.59 14.38 -0.60
CA GLU A 32 1.62 13.44 -1.03
C GLU A 32 1.80 12.26 -0.07
N ARG A 33 1.01 12.22 1.00
CA ARG A 33 1.06 11.12 1.97
C ARG A 33 0.34 9.90 1.43
N ILE A 34 0.91 8.76 1.76
CA ILE A 34 0.35 7.45 1.41
C ILE A 34 0.32 6.57 2.65
N VAL A 35 -0.43 5.49 2.58
CA VAL A 35 -0.45 4.48 3.64
C VAL A 35 -0.10 3.14 3.03
N ILE A 36 0.87 2.45 3.63
CA ILE A 36 1.28 1.10 3.23
C ILE A 36 0.83 0.14 4.32
N THR A 37 0.19 -0.96 3.94
CA THR A 37 -0.24 -1.96 4.89
C THR A 37 -0.04 -3.38 4.35
N ASN A 38 -0.05 -4.34 5.26
CA ASN A 38 0.09 -5.74 4.91
C ASN A 38 -1.23 -6.31 4.40
N PHE A 39 -1.14 -7.20 3.42
CA PHE A 39 -2.31 -7.89 2.89
C PHE A 39 -1.92 -9.31 2.46
N VAL A 40 -2.91 -10.14 2.24
CA VAL A 40 -2.71 -11.52 1.82
C VAL A 40 -3.84 -11.91 0.85
N VAL A 41 -3.46 -12.56 -0.26
CA VAL A 41 -4.41 -13.06 -1.25
C VAL A 41 -4.07 -14.52 -1.50
N ASP A 42 -5.00 -15.41 -1.22
CA ASP A 42 -4.80 -16.86 -1.38
C ASP A 42 -3.52 -17.36 -0.71
N GLY A 43 -3.25 -16.88 0.50
CA GLY A 43 -2.06 -17.27 1.27
C GLY A 43 -0.78 -16.58 0.82
N MET A 44 -0.82 -15.78 -0.23
CA MET A 44 0.36 -15.04 -0.73
C MET A 44 0.37 -13.64 -0.13
N LYS A 45 1.45 -13.33 0.57
CA LYS A 45 1.60 -12.06 1.28
C LYS A 45 2.03 -10.94 0.33
N CYS A 46 1.49 -9.76 0.53
CA CYS A 46 1.80 -8.59 -0.28
C CYS A 46 1.59 -7.33 0.56
N LEU A 47 1.80 -6.18 -0.07
CA LEU A 47 1.52 -4.88 0.54
C LEU A 47 0.49 -4.14 -0.30
N ASP A 48 -0.42 -3.44 0.36
CA ASP A 48 -1.33 -2.50 -0.29
C ASP A 48 -0.85 -1.09 -0.03
N VAL A 49 -0.88 -0.24 -1.06
CA VAL A 49 -0.47 1.16 -0.98
C VAL A 49 -1.64 2.04 -1.40
N TYR A 50 -2.06 2.91 -0.49
CA TYR A 50 -3.19 3.82 -0.68
C TYR A 50 -2.74 5.27 -0.69
N PRO A 51 -3.32 6.13 -1.55
CA PRO A 51 -3.30 7.56 -1.27
C PRO A 51 -4.00 7.81 0.06
N LEU A 52 -3.56 8.80 0.82
CA LEU A 52 -4.12 9.05 2.15
C LEU A 52 -5.63 9.29 2.14
N ASP A 53 -6.14 10.02 1.16
CA ASP A 53 -7.58 10.29 1.06
C ASP A 53 -8.40 9.01 0.83
N GLU A 54 -7.88 8.08 0.04
CA GLU A 54 -8.54 6.79 -0.17
C GLU A 54 -8.51 5.93 1.09
N TRP A 55 -7.39 5.97 1.82
CA TRP A 55 -7.27 5.29 3.11
C TRP A 55 -8.29 5.85 4.11
N SER A 56 -8.44 7.17 4.14
CA SER A 56 -9.40 7.83 5.03
C SER A 56 -10.83 7.43 4.71
N ARG A 57 -11.16 7.26 3.42
CA ARG A 57 -12.48 6.75 3.02
C ARG A 57 -12.71 5.33 3.51
N LEU A 58 -11.69 4.49 3.42
CA LEU A 58 -11.77 3.11 3.95
C LEU A 58 -12.03 3.13 5.45
N GLU A 59 -11.31 3.98 6.18
CA GLU A 59 -11.51 4.12 7.63
C GLU A 59 -12.94 4.53 7.97
N GLU A 60 -13.52 5.46 7.21
CA GLU A 60 -14.90 5.88 7.40
C GLU A 60 -15.89 4.74 7.12
N GLU A 61 -15.67 3.97 6.09
CA GLU A 61 -16.50 2.80 5.79
C GLU A 61 -16.44 1.77 6.91
N ILE A 62 -15.25 1.51 7.43
CA ILE A 62 -15.06 0.56 8.53
C ILE A 62 -15.75 1.07 9.79
N ARG A 63 -15.67 2.39 10.06
CA ARG A 63 -16.30 3.00 11.22
C ARG A 63 -17.82 2.78 11.23
N ARG A 64 -18.44 2.66 10.08
CA ARG A 64 -19.89 2.44 9.96
C ARG A 64 -20.31 0.98 10.16
N LYS A 65 -19.35 0.04 10.21
CA LYS A 65 -19.64 -1.38 10.39
C LYS A 65 -19.96 -1.70 11.86
N PRO A 66 -20.70 -2.80 12.11
CA PRO A 66 -21.00 -3.21 13.49
C PRO A 66 -19.72 -3.43 14.30
N LYS A 67 -19.67 -2.82 15.49
CA LYS A 67 -18.47 -2.83 16.33
C LYS A 67 -18.09 -4.21 16.88
N PHE A 68 -19.05 -5.12 16.95
CA PHE A 68 -18.84 -6.44 17.55
C PHE A 68 -18.81 -7.56 16.49
N ASP A 69 -18.72 -7.22 15.23
CA ASP A 69 -18.53 -8.21 14.18
C ASP A 69 -17.10 -8.75 14.27
N ARG A 70 -16.99 -10.04 14.59
CA ARG A 70 -15.70 -10.69 14.81
C ARG A 70 -14.78 -10.63 13.58
N LYS A 71 -15.34 -10.89 12.39
CA LYS A 71 -14.56 -10.85 11.15
C LYS A 71 -14.03 -9.45 10.89
N MET A 72 -14.84 -8.44 11.14
CA MET A 72 -14.45 -7.04 10.97
C MET A 72 -13.37 -6.65 11.99
N LEU A 73 -13.48 -7.11 13.24
CA LEU A 73 -12.46 -6.86 14.25
C LEU A 73 -11.12 -7.49 13.86
N MET A 74 -11.14 -8.72 13.34
CA MET A 74 -9.94 -9.40 12.88
C MET A 74 -9.32 -8.65 11.70
N PHE A 75 -10.14 -8.21 10.77
CA PHE A 75 -9.68 -7.42 9.61
C PHE A 75 -9.03 -6.12 10.08
N GLN A 76 -9.66 -5.40 11.00
CA GLN A 76 -9.12 -4.16 11.52
C GLN A 76 -7.77 -4.37 12.20
N ASN A 77 -7.65 -5.39 13.07
CA ASN A 77 -6.40 -5.68 13.74
C ASN A 77 -5.27 -5.97 12.75
N TYR A 78 -5.58 -6.66 11.68
CA TYR A 78 -4.59 -7.04 10.68
C TYR A 78 -4.28 -5.88 9.73
N TYR A 79 -5.30 -5.31 9.12
CA TYR A 79 -5.15 -4.34 8.04
C TYR A 79 -4.82 -2.94 8.54
N LEU A 80 -5.60 -2.43 9.48
CA LEU A 80 -5.34 -1.12 10.06
C LEU A 80 -4.15 -1.17 11.02
N GLY A 81 -4.03 -2.26 11.77
CA GLY A 81 -2.92 -2.42 12.71
C GLY A 81 -1.56 -2.53 12.05
N GLY A 82 -1.50 -3.01 10.81
CA GLY A 82 -0.25 -3.11 10.05
C GLY A 82 0.10 -1.86 9.24
N ALA A 83 -0.77 -0.86 9.25
CA ALA A 83 -0.62 0.31 8.38
C ALA A 83 0.47 1.27 8.86
N SER A 84 1.19 1.85 7.90
CA SER A 84 2.22 2.86 8.15
C SER A 84 2.02 4.02 7.18
N GLU A 85 1.95 5.24 7.72
CA GLU A 85 1.85 6.44 6.90
C GLU A 85 3.24 6.85 6.43
N CYS A 86 3.37 7.15 5.15
CA CYS A 86 4.64 7.51 4.52
C CYS A 86 4.44 8.69 3.58
N VAL A 87 5.53 9.35 3.22
CA VAL A 87 5.51 10.47 2.28
C VAL A 87 6.25 10.05 1.02
N VAL A 88 5.69 10.37 -0.14
CA VAL A 88 6.40 10.20 -1.41
C VAL A 88 7.45 11.30 -1.50
N ASP A 89 8.71 10.93 -1.75
CA ASP A 89 9.78 11.91 -1.82
C ASP A 89 9.76 12.69 -3.15
N LYS A 90 10.65 13.67 -3.27
CA LYS A 90 10.72 14.54 -4.46
C LYS A 90 11.05 13.79 -5.74
N GLN A 91 11.68 12.62 -5.61
CA GLN A 91 12.06 11.79 -6.74
C GLN A 91 11.00 10.72 -7.06
N GLY A 92 9.85 10.78 -6.40
CA GLY A 92 8.77 9.84 -6.63
C GLY A 92 9.01 8.47 -6.03
N ARG A 93 9.79 8.40 -4.94
CA ARG A 93 10.10 7.15 -4.25
C ARG A 93 9.42 7.10 -2.89
N ILE A 94 9.14 5.88 -2.44
CA ILE A 94 8.63 5.63 -1.08
C ILE A 94 9.62 4.70 -0.37
N LEU A 95 9.81 4.93 0.92
CA LEU A 95 10.59 4.03 1.76
C LEU A 95 9.64 3.02 2.38
N ILE A 96 9.76 1.77 1.99
CA ILE A 96 8.92 0.71 2.56
C ILE A 96 9.46 0.36 3.94
N PRO A 97 8.65 0.44 5.00
CA PRO A 97 9.11 0.11 6.35
C PRO A 97 9.68 -1.31 6.41
N PRO A 98 10.79 -1.51 7.15
CA PRO A 98 11.44 -2.83 7.20
C PRO A 98 10.53 -3.97 7.62
N LEU A 99 9.62 -3.76 8.58
CA LEU A 99 8.69 -4.80 9.00
C LEU A 99 7.75 -5.23 7.89
N LEU A 100 7.30 -4.29 7.09
CA LEU A 100 6.41 -4.59 5.95
C LEU A 100 7.18 -5.27 4.83
N ARG A 101 8.43 -4.85 4.57
CA ARG A 101 9.28 -5.54 3.59
C ARG A 101 9.49 -7.00 3.98
N LYS A 102 9.75 -7.23 5.26
CA LYS A 102 9.94 -8.58 5.79
C LYS A 102 8.65 -9.40 5.68
N TYR A 103 7.53 -8.81 6.03
CA TYR A 103 6.24 -9.48 5.95
C TYR A 103 5.95 -9.99 4.55
N ALA A 104 6.09 -9.14 3.55
CA ALA A 104 5.80 -9.49 2.16
C ALA A 104 6.97 -10.20 1.47
N GLU A 105 8.06 -10.45 2.20
CA GLU A 105 9.25 -11.12 1.71
C GLU A 105 9.81 -10.45 0.45
N LEU A 106 9.76 -9.11 0.42
CA LEU A 106 10.29 -8.34 -0.70
C LEU A 106 11.82 -8.37 -0.67
N LYS A 107 12.42 -8.80 -1.77
CA LYS A 107 13.87 -8.90 -1.90
C LYS A 107 14.42 -7.71 -2.66
N ARG A 108 14.35 -7.76 -3.97
CA ARG A 108 14.83 -6.69 -4.82
C ARG A 108 13.83 -6.37 -5.93
N ASP A 109 13.49 -7.37 -6.73
CA ASP A 109 12.59 -7.19 -7.86
C ASP A 109 11.16 -7.36 -7.39
N VAL A 110 10.32 -6.41 -7.73
CA VAL A 110 8.92 -6.39 -7.30
C VAL A 110 8.02 -6.09 -8.48
N VAL A 111 6.75 -6.44 -8.34
CA VAL A 111 5.74 -6.03 -9.29
C VAL A 111 4.66 -5.23 -8.56
N LEU A 112 4.30 -4.10 -9.16
CA LEU A 112 3.22 -3.24 -8.66
C LEU A 112 2.00 -3.49 -9.53
N VAL A 113 0.91 -3.91 -8.92
CA VAL A 113 -0.31 -4.27 -9.62
C VAL A 113 -1.45 -3.35 -9.17
N SER A 114 -2.13 -2.74 -10.12
CA SER A 114 -3.26 -1.86 -9.82
C SER A 114 -4.39 -2.63 -9.14
N ALA A 115 -5.06 -1.97 -8.21
CA ALA A 115 -6.22 -2.51 -7.50
C ALA A 115 -7.24 -1.39 -7.24
N LEU A 116 -7.62 -0.67 -8.31
CA LEU A 116 -8.57 0.44 -8.33
C LEU A 116 -8.03 1.67 -7.59
N GLU A 117 -8.50 1.92 -6.36
CA GLU A 117 -8.10 3.10 -5.56
C GLU A 117 -6.74 2.96 -4.90
N LYS A 118 -6.12 1.78 -5.01
CA LYS A 118 -4.81 1.47 -4.44
C LYS A 118 -4.00 0.64 -5.41
N PHE A 119 -2.76 0.36 -5.07
CA PHE A 119 -1.98 -0.64 -5.81
C PHE A 119 -1.31 -1.59 -4.83
N ARG A 120 -0.96 -2.77 -5.32
CA ARG A 120 -0.31 -3.82 -4.54
C ARG A 120 1.13 -4.00 -4.96
N VAL A 121 1.96 -4.32 -3.99
CA VAL A 121 3.38 -4.61 -4.21
C VAL A 121 3.62 -6.08 -3.84
N TRP A 122 4.11 -6.83 -4.81
CA TRP A 122 4.44 -8.24 -4.67
C TRP A 122 5.92 -8.44 -4.92
N ASP A 123 6.53 -9.42 -4.23
CA ASP A 123 7.85 -9.88 -4.65
C ASP A 123 7.73 -10.58 -6.01
N LEU A 124 8.69 -10.33 -6.86
CA LEU A 124 8.64 -10.88 -8.22
C LEU A 124 9.05 -12.35 -8.25
#